data_a26d0cde20f463c75ccbf9e2e716315f
#
_entry.id   a26d0cde20f463c75ccbf9e2e716315f
#
_cell.length_a   1.000
_cell.length_b   1.000
_cell.length_c   1.000
_cell.angle_alpha   90.00
_cell.angle_beta   90.00
_cell.angle_gamma   90.00
#
_symmetry.space_group_name_H-M   'P 1'
#
loop_
_entity.id
_entity.type
_entity.pdbx_description
1 polymer ?
#
loop_
_entity_poly.entity_id
_entity_poly.type
_entity_poly.pdbx_seq_one_letter_code
_entity_poly.pdbx_strand_id
1 'polypeptide(L)'
;MGRLRVVSKQLRGYTAIEVELRKAVLGAKMNKVETYQKAWSLVLKGDFALVDQIYHPEYRSFDLRTGIYTNIDDDKVIVTTENEEIFTSYPEVIYENDDFLCIIAYQKVADPEPRFRSFITAINYKDGQILNQKTTVQELDFDPSEHLDWNWEDYE
;
A
#
# COMPACT_ATOMS: atom_id res chain seq x y z
N MET A 1 31.70 15.99 4.44
CA MET A 1 31.34 15.62 4.67
C MET A 1 30.92 15.39 5.38
N GLY A 2 30.81 15.53 5.55
CA GLY A 2 30.48 15.28 6.30
C GLY A 2 29.81 14.47 6.63
N ARG A 3 30.06 13.95 6.59
CA ARG A 3 29.66 13.13 6.78
C ARG A 3 28.90 13.24 7.70
N LEU A 4 28.19 13.21 7.62
CA LEU A 4 27.43 13.28 8.47
C LEU A 4 27.64 12.28 9.24
N ARG A 5 28.29 12.22 9.62
CA ARG A 5 28.70 11.43 10.31
C ARG A 5 27.83 11.04 11.09
N VAL A 6 27.15 11.10 10.95
CA VAL A 6 26.33 10.98 11.63
C VAL A 6 26.02 9.95 11.90
N VAL A 7 25.96 9.72 11.47
CA VAL A 7 25.64 8.67 11.44
C VAL A 7 26.39 8.00 12.21
N SER A 8 27.15 8.43 12.43
CA SER A 8 28.07 7.78 12.97
C SER A 8 27.93 7.42 14.29
N LYS A 9 27.21 7.73 14.88
CA LYS A 9 27.25 7.50 16.13
C LYS A 9 26.29 6.63 16.33
N GLN A 10 26.03 5.90 16.33
CA GLN A 10 25.30 5.12 16.52
C GLN A 10 24.33 5.12 17.29
N LEU A 11 23.43 4.88 17.28
CA LEU A 11 22.51 4.97 17.74
C LEU A 11 22.52 4.61 18.58
N ARG A 12 22.90 4.15 18.76
CA ARG A 12 23.51 4.22 19.33
C ARG A 12 24.41 4.68 18.59
N GLY A 13 24.68 4.83 17.94
CA GLY A 13 25.66 5.39 17.23
C GLY A 13 25.29 6.56 16.41
N TYR A 14 24.12 7.09 16.48
CA TYR A 14 23.75 8.27 15.74
C TYR A 14 23.47 9.44 16.67
N THR A 15 23.84 10.62 16.27
CA THR A 15 23.45 11.84 16.96
C THR A 15 21.97 12.11 16.73
N ALA A 16 21.37 12.98 17.53
CA ALA A 16 19.99 13.39 17.34
C ALA A 16 19.77 14.01 15.96
N ILE A 17 20.74 14.80 15.47
CA ILE A 17 20.66 15.42 14.15
C ILE A 17 20.70 14.36 13.06
N GLU A 18 21.57 13.37 13.16
CA GLU A 18 21.65 12.29 12.18
C GLU A 18 20.37 11.46 12.14
N VAL A 19 19.76 11.22 13.27
CA VAL A 19 18.48 10.51 13.35
C VAL A 19 17.38 11.32 12.62
N GLU A 20 17.30 12.61 12.89
CA GLU A 20 16.33 13.47 12.25
C GLU A 20 16.56 13.60 10.74
N LEU A 21 17.83 13.69 10.32
CA LEU A 21 18.14 13.72 8.88
C LEU A 21 17.74 12.42 8.21
N ARG A 22 17.96 11.27 8.85
CA ARG A 22 17.54 9.99 8.30
C ARG A 22 16.03 9.90 8.17
N LYS A 23 15.32 10.34 9.19
CA LYS A 23 13.85 10.37 9.14
C LYS A 23 13.36 11.25 8.00
N ALA A 24 13.94 12.43 7.85
CA ALA A 24 13.57 13.35 6.80
C ALA A 24 13.84 12.77 5.41
N VAL A 25 15.01 12.15 5.21
CA VAL A 25 15.36 11.52 3.94
C VAL A 25 14.44 10.36 3.63
N LEU A 26 14.15 9.49 4.60
CA LEU A 26 13.23 8.39 4.41
C LEU A 26 11.81 8.89 4.13
N GLY A 27 11.34 9.87 4.89
CA GLY A 27 10.03 10.46 4.67
C GLY A 27 9.90 11.15 3.32
N ALA A 28 10.98 11.81 2.86
CA ALA A 28 10.99 12.47 1.57
C ALA A 28 10.99 11.46 0.40
N LYS A 29 11.52 10.25 0.62
CA LYS A 29 11.56 9.21 -0.41
C LYS A 29 10.31 8.36 -0.48
N MET A 30 9.51 8.32 0.58
CA MET A 30 8.30 7.51 0.63
C MET A 30 7.06 8.41 0.57
N ASN A 31 6.44 8.43 -0.60
CA ASN A 31 5.18 9.12 -0.78
C ASN A 31 4.00 8.23 -0.31
N LYS A 32 2.77 8.72 -0.45
CA LYS A 32 1.58 8.00 0.01
C LYS A 32 1.43 6.63 -0.62
N VAL A 33 1.61 6.53 -1.94
CA VAL A 33 1.39 5.26 -2.63
C VAL A 33 2.47 4.25 -2.28
N GLU A 34 3.72 4.68 -2.15
CA GLU A 34 4.82 3.81 -1.74
C GLU A 34 4.61 3.28 -0.33
N THR A 35 4.20 4.15 0.59
CA THR A 35 3.91 3.76 1.97
C THR A 35 2.74 2.79 2.04
N TYR A 36 1.69 3.07 1.31
CA TYR A 36 0.51 2.21 1.22
C TYR A 36 0.89 0.81 0.71
N GLN A 37 1.57 0.76 -0.43
CA GLN A 37 1.96 -0.50 -1.04
C GLN A 37 2.90 -1.29 -0.13
N LYS A 38 3.89 -0.64 0.47
CA LYS A 38 4.83 -1.28 1.38
C LYS A 38 4.13 -1.83 2.62
N ALA A 39 3.20 -1.08 3.19
CA ALA A 39 2.48 -1.51 4.38
C ALA A 39 1.76 -2.84 4.14
N TRP A 40 1.04 -2.96 3.04
CA TRP A 40 0.30 -4.17 2.72
C TRP A 40 1.20 -5.33 2.29
N SER A 41 2.32 -5.05 1.63
CA SER A 41 3.28 -6.11 1.32
C SER A 41 3.94 -6.69 2.58
N LEU A 42 4.12 -5.88 3.62
CA LEU A 42 4.61 -6.35 4.92
C LEU A 42 3.55 -7.18 5.66
N VAL A 43 2.28 -6.81 5.56
CA VAL A 43 1.17 -7.59 6.14
C VAL A 43 1.17 -9.01 5.61
N LEU A 44 1.41 -9.20 4.32
CA LEU A 44 1.51 -10.52 3.71
C LEU A 44 2.65 -11.36 4.30
N LYS A 45 3.63 -10.72 4.91
CA LYS A 45 4.76 -11.36 5.59
C LYS A 45 4.55 -11.47 7.11
N GLY A 46 3.38 -11.07 7.60
CA GLY A 46 3.05 -11.11 9.03
C GLY A 46 3.52 -9.90 9.82
N ASP A 47 4.00 -8.85 9.17
CA ASP A 47 4.44 -7.61 9.82
C ASP A 47 3.37 -6.53 9.70
N PHE A 48 2.71 -6.23 10.79
CA PHE A 48 1.61 -5.25 10.85
C PHE A 48 2.04 -3.86 11.32
N ALA A 49 3.31 -3.66 11.64
CA ALA A 49 3.75 -2.42 12.29
C ALA A 49 3.47 -1.17 11.45
N LEU A 50 3.73 -1.22 10.15
CA LEU A 50 3.52 -0.06 9.29
C LEU A 50 2.03 0.20 9.04
N VAL A 51 1.23 -0.84 8.86
CA VAL A 51 -0.23 -0.70 8.75
C VAL A 51 -0.78 -0.06 10.01
N ASP A 52 -0.40 -0.53 11.19
CA ASP A 52 -0.87 0.05 12.45
C ASP A 52 -0.48 1.53 12.59
N GLN A 53 0.63 1.93 12.00
CA GLN A 53 1.10 3.31 12.05
C GLN A 53 0.35 4.23 11.09
N ILE A 54 0.03 3.79 9.89
CA ILE A 54 -0.51 4.66 8.83
C ILE A 54 -2.03 4.74 8.82
N TYR A 55 -2.73 3.83 9.50
CA TYR A 55 -4.19 3.84 9.56
C TYR A 55 -4.69 4.51 10.85
N HIS A 56 -5.70 5.36 10.68
CA HIS A 56 -6.34 6.04 11.81
C HIS A 56 -7.13 5.02 12.64
N PRO A 57 -7.21 5.18 13.99
CA PRO A 57 -7.99 4.26 14.83
C PRO A 57 -9.46 4.14 14.44
N GLU A 58 -10.05 5.17 13.83
CA GLU A 58 -11.43 5.18 13.38
C GLU A 58 -11.59 4.80 11.91
N TYR A 59 -10.56 4.19 11.32
CA TYR A 59 -10.56 3.82 9.91
C TYR A 59 -11.74 2.92 9.55
N ARG A 60 -12.31 3.18 8.38
CA ARG A 60 -13.35 2.37 7.76
C ARG A 60 -13.10 2.23 6.27
N SER A 61 -13.27 1.02 5.78
CA SER A 61 -13.26 0.70 4.35
C SER A 61 -14.69 0.39 3.90
N PHE A 62 -15.00 0.75 2.67
CA PHE A 62 -16.28 0.43 2.04
C PHE A 62 -16.06 -0.21 0.68
N ASP A 63 -16.56 -1.42 0.51
CA ASP A 63 -16.53 -2.13 -0.76
C ASP A 63 -17.78 -1.76 -1.55
N LEU A 64 -17.60 -1.06 -2.66
CA LEU A 64 -18.72 -0.60 -3.50
C LEU A 64 -19.46 -1.76 -4.19
N ARG A 65 -18.79 -2.89 -4.38
CA ARG A 65 -19.43 -4.06 -5.01
C ARG A 65 -20.36 -4.79 -4.08
N THR A 66 -19.98 -4.93 -2.82
CA THR A 66 -20.73 -5.71 -1.82
C THR A 66 -21.54 -4.85 -0.87
N GLY A 67 -21.23 -3.56 -0.75
CA GLY A 67 -21.86 -2.66 0.21
C GLY A 67 -21.43 -2.91 1.65
N ILE A 68 -20.31 -3.60 1.86
CA ILE A 68 -19.84 -3.97 3.20
C ILE A 68 -18.82 -2.98 3.70
N TYR A 69 -18.91 -2.62 4.98
CA TYR A 69 -17.91 -1.87 5.70
C TYR A 69 -17.01 -2.81 6.49
N THR A 70 -15.72 -2.50 6.49
CA THR A 70 -14.73 -3.21 7.31
C THR A 70 -13.88 -2.20 8.08
N ASN A 71 -13.25 -2.65 9.16
CA ASN A 71 -12.24 -1.91 9.89
C ASN A 71 -10.85 -2.48 9.54
N ILE A 72 -9.80 -1.94 10.15
CA ILE A 72 -8.45 -2.36 9.82
C ILE A 72 -8.16 -3.82 10.21
N ASP A 73 -8.75 -4.30 11.30
CA ASP A 73 -8.55 -5.68 11.74
C ASP A 73 -9.24 -6.66 10.77
N ASP A 74 -10.43 -6.30 10.28
CA ASP A 74 -11.12 -7.06 9.26
C ASP A 74 -10.28 -7.12 7.97
N ASP A 75 -9.73 -5.99 7.53
CA ASP A 75 -8.91 -5.93 6.33
C ASP A 75 -7.63 -6.78 6.47
N LYS A 76 -6.99 -6.76 7.64
CA LYS A 76 -5.84 -7.63 7.92
C LYS A 76 -6.21 -9.10 7.78
N VAL A 77 -7.35 -9.50 8.35
CA VAL A 77 -7.82 -10.88 8.26
C VAL A 77 -8.09 -11.26 6.81
N ILE A 78 -8.78 -10.41 6.06
CA ILE A 78 -9.08 -10.66 4.65
C ILE A 78 -7.79 -10.91 3.86
N VAL A 79 -6.82 -10.01 3.98
CA VAL A 79 -5.58 -10.10 3.22
C VAL A 79 -4.75 -11.33 3.60
N THR A 80 -4.72 -11.69 4.89
CA THR A 80 -3.88 -12.80 5.36
C THR A 80 -4.54 -14.17 5.22
N THR A 81 -5.83 -14.23 4.93
CA THR A 81 -6.57 -15.50 4.79
C THR A 81 -6.93 -15.86 3.35
N GLU A 82 -6.56 -15.03 2.38
CA GLU A 82 -6.74 -15.40 0.98
C GLU A 82 -5.89 -16.63 0.65
N ASN A 83 -6.57 -17.66 0.12
CA ASN A 83 -5.93 -18.92 -0.23
C ASN A 83 -5.67 -19.04 -1.74
N GLU A 84 -6.05 -18.06 -2.52
CA GLU A 84 -5.82 -18.04 -3.95
C GLU A 84 -4.45 -17.46 -4.26
N GLU A 85 -3.81 -17.97 -5.29
CA GLU A 85 -2.56 -17.38 -5.78
C GLU A 85 -2.89 -16.09 -6.53
N ILE A 86 -2.64 -14.97 -5.87
CA ILE A 86 -2.98 -13.65 -6.39
C ILE A 86 -1.72 -12.82 -6.55
N PHE A 87 -1.54 -12.30 -7.76
CA PHE A 87 -0.49 -11.32 -8.09
C PHE A 87 -1.14 -9.96 -8.22
N THR A 88 -0.56 -8.96 -7.59
CA THR A 88 -1.07 -7.59 -7.62
C THR A 88 -0.02 -6.68 -8.21
N SER A 89 -0.39 -5.91 -9.23
CA SER A 89 0.50 -4.93 -9.84
C SER A 89 0.81 -3.79 -8.86
N TYR A 90 1.90 -3.07 -9.11
CA TYR A 90 2.20 -1.85 -8.36
C TYR A 90 1.08 -0.83 -8.60
N PRO A 91 0.58 -0.16 -7.56
CA PRO A 91 -0.48 0.82 -7.72
C PRO A 91 -0.03 2.03 -8.53
N GLU A 92 -0.87 2.44 -9.45
CA GLU A 92 -0.67 3.65 -10.25
C GLU A 92 -1.55 4.77 -9.68
N VAL A 93 -0.96 5.96 -9.50
CA VAL A 93 -1.69 7.10 -8.95
C VAL A 93 -2.53 7.75 -10.03
N ILE A 94 -3.84 7.81 -9.80
CA ILE A 94 -4.78 8.53 -10.66
C ILE A 94 -4.80 10.01 -10.25
N TYR A 95 -4.85 10.26 -8.94
CA TYR A 95 -4.88 11.61 -8.38
C TYR A 95 -4.43 11.59 -6.92
N GLU A 96 -3.71 12.62 -6.49
CA GLU A 96 -3.41 12.80 -5.07
C GLU A 96 -3.29 14.28 -4.70
N ASN A 97 -3.56 14.56 -3.44
CA ASN A 97 -3.26 15.84 -2.78
C ASN A 97 -2.91 15.54 -1.32
N ASP A 98 -2.84 16.55 -0.47
CA ASP A 98 -2.41 16.37 0.92
C ASP A 98 -3.30 15.39 1.71
N ASP A 99 -4.61 15.40 1.44
CA ASP A 99 -5.60 14.63 2.21
C ASP A 99 -6.26 13.50 1.42
N PHE A 100 -5.81 13.24 0.20
CA PHE A 100 -6.47 12.27 -0.67
C PHE A 100 -5.49 11.55 -1.58
N LEU A 101 -5.75 10.27 -1.81
CA LEU A 101 -5.03 9.44 -2.78
C LEU A 101 -6.03 8.55 -3.51
N CYS A 102 -6.00 8.59 -4.84
CA CYS A 102 -6.76 7.66 -5.67
C CYS A 102 -5.79 6.84 -6.52
N ILE A 103 -5.89 5.53 -6.42
CA ILE A 103 -5.00 4.60 -7.12
C ILE A 103 -5.79 3.57 -7.90
N ILE A 104 -5.17 3.03 -8.95
CA ILE A 104 -5.64 1.86 -9.66
C ILE A 104 -4.56 0.80 -9.59
N ALA A 105 -4.96 -0.46 -9.40
CA ALA A 105 -4.09 -1.61 -9.48
C ALA A 105 -4.81 -2.75 -10.18
N TYR A 106 -4.04 -3.73 -10.66
CA TYR A 106 -4.57 -4.89 -11.33
C TYR A 106 -4.21 -6.13 -10.54
N GLN A 107 -5.06 -7.14 -10.64
CA GLN A 107 -4.79 -8.46 -10.06
C GLN A 107 -4.97 -9.55 -11.10
N LYS A 108 -4.09 -10.53 -10.99
CA LYS A 108 -4.22 -11.81 -11.66
C LYS A 108 -4.46 -12.86 -10.59
N VAL A 109 -5.54 -13.60 -10.74
CA VAL A 109 -5.83 -14.79 -9.93
C VAL A 109 -5.47 -15.99 -10.80
N ALA A 110 -4.46 -16.74 -10.40
CA ALA A 110 -3.83 -17.73 -11.28
C ALA A 110 -4.61 -19.04 -11.40
N ASP A 111 -5.35 -19.44 -10.36
CA ASP A 111 -5.94 -20.77 -10.27
C ASP A 111 -7.46 -20.71 -10.10
N PRO A 112 -8.26 -21.57 -10.73
CA PRO A 112 -7.88 -22.68 -11.63
C PRO A 112 -7.56 -22.22 -13.05
N GLU A 113 -8.08 -21.08 -13.47
CA GLU A 113 -7.80 -20.45 -14.75
C GLU A 113 -7.44 -18.99 -14.51
N PRO A 114 -6.50 -18.41 -15.26
CA PRO A 114 -6.15 -17.01 -15.07
C PRO A 114 -7.36 -16.09 -15.23
N ARG A 115 -7.63 -15.30 -14.20
CA ARG A 115 -8.68 -14.27 -14.21
C ARG A 115 -8.03 -12.95 -13.88
N PHE A 116 -8.51 -11.92 -14.48
CA PHE A 116 -7.96 -10.57 -14.30
C PHE A 116 -9.02 -9.63 -13.77
N ARG A 117 -8.60 -8.72 -12.92
CA ARG A 117 -9.48 -7.69 -12.39
C ARG A 117 -8.69 -6.41 -12.12
N SER A 118 -9.39 -5.29 -12.18
CA SER A 118 -8.85 -4.02 -11.74
C SER A 118 -9.57 -3.58 -10.48
N PHE A 119 -8.88 -2.79 -9.66
CA PHE A 119 -9.55 -2.08 -8.59
C PHE A 119 -9.03 -0.68 -8.48
N ILE A 120 -9.97 0.20 -8.19
CA ILE A 120 -9.72 1.60 -7.93
C ILE A 120 -10.05 1.83 -6.47
N THR A 121 -9.12 2.43 -5.75
CA THR A 121 -9.26 2.74 -4.34
C THR A 121 -9.10 4.24 -4.13
N ALA A 122 -10.12 4.85 -3.54
CA ALA A 122 -10.11 6.25 -3.15
C ALA A 122 -9.89 6.32 -1.64
N ILE A 123 -8.81 6.96 -1.23
CA ILE A 123 -8.33 6.98 0.15
C ILE A 123 -8.34 8.41 0.68
N ASN A 124 -8.99 8.62 1.82
CA ASN A 124 -8.98 9.91 2.51
C ASN A 124 -8.10 9.84 3.75
N TYR A 125 -7.33 10.89 3.96
CA TYR A 125 -6.42 11.05 5.09
C TYR A 125 -6.97 12.06 6.09
N LYS A 126 -6.65 11.86 7.35
CA LYS A 126 -6.87 12.82 8.43
C LYS A 126 -5.63 12.81 9.31
N ASP A 127 -5.06 14.00 9.51
CA ASP A 127 -3.85 14.16 10.33
C ASP A 127 -2.71 13.23 9.91
N GLY A 128 -2.57 13.02 8.59
CA GLY A 128 -1.52 12.19 8.02
C GLY A 128 -1.78 10.69 8.08
N GLN A 129 -2.92 10.24 8.59
CA GLN A 129 -3.30 8.83 8.65
C GLN A 129 -4.51 8.54 7.75
N ILE A 130 -4.60 7.32 7.27
CA ILE A 130 -5.71 6.88 6.43
C ILE A 130 -6.96 6.74 7.28
N LEU A 131 -7.97 7.57 7.00
CA LEU A 131 -9.21 7.58 7.75
C LEU A 131 -10.28 6.68 7.14
N ASN A 132 -10.41 6.70 5.83
CA ASN A 132 -11.36 5.83 5.15
C ASN A 132 -10.92 5.57 3.73
N GLN A 133 -11.45 4.52 3.15
CA GLN A 133 -11.28 4.24 1.74
C GLN A 133 -12.53 3.61 1.14
N LYS A 134 -12.71 3.81 -0.15
CA LYS A 134 -13.73 3.16 -0.95
C LYS A 134 -13.06 2.45 -2.10
N THR A 135 -13.41 1.19 -2.30
CA THR A 135 -12.83 0.38 -3.35
C THR A 135 -13.90 -0.14 -4.28
N THR A 136 -13.65 -0.08 -5.57
CA THR A 136 -14.45 -0.75 -6.59
C THR A 136 -13.58 -1.74 -7.34
N VAL A 137 -14.14 -2.90 -7.64
CA VAL A 137 -13.45 -4.00 -8.32
C VAL A 137 -14.22 -4.33 -9.59
N GLN A 138 -13.50 -4.54 -10.67
CA GLN A 138 -14.09 -4.92 -11.95
C GLN A 138 -13.34 -6.11 -12.54
N GLU A 139 -14.06 -7.15 -12.92
CA GLU A 139 -13.50 -8.25 -13.70
C GLU A 139 -13.17 -7.77 -15.11
N LEU A 140 -12.06 -8.26 -15.65
CA LEU A 140 -11.59 -7.90 -16.97
C LEU A 140 -11.61 -9.12 -17.89
N ASP A 141 -12.01 -8.89 -19.14
CA ASP A 141 -12.04 -9.93 -20.17
C ASP A 141 -10.70 -10.07 -20.89
N PHE A 142 -9.65 -9.41 -20.44
CA PHE A 142 -8.33 -9.38 -21.04
C PHE A 142 -7.24 -9.33 -20.00
N ASP A 143 -6.03 -9.70 -20.36
CA ASP A 143 -4.85 -9.53 -19.51
C ASP A 143 -4.35 -8.08 -19.64
N PRO A 144 -4.43 -7.28 -18.55
CA PRO A 144 -4.03 -5.88 -18.64
C PRO A 144 -2.54 -5.68 -18.90
N SER A 145 -1.68 -6.65 -18.60
CA SER A 145 -0.25 -6.55 -18.88
C SER A 145 0.07 -6.53 -20.38
N GLU A 146 -0.81 -7.08 -21.21
CA GLU A 146 -0.62 -7.10 -22.67
C GLU A 146 -0.71 -5.68 -23.28
N HIS A 147 -1.35 -4.75 -22.59
CA HIS A 147 -1.56 -3.37 -23.05
C HIS A 147 -0.74 -2.34 -22.28
N LEU A 148 0.04 -2.78 -21.30
CA LEU A 148 0.82 -1.93 -20.43
C LEU A 148 2.28 -2.37 -20.46
N ASP A 149 3.20 -1.50 -20.06
CA ASP A 149 4.63 -1.75 -20.15
C ASP A 149 5.17 -2.42 -18.87
N TRP A 150 4.61 -3.57 -18.51
CA TRP A 150 5.05 -4.38 -17.37
C TRP A 150 4.59 -5.84 -17.54
N ASN A 151 5.16 -6.74 -16.75
CA ASN A 151 4.81 -8.15 -16.73
C ASN A 151 4.45 -8.60 -15.34
N TRP A 152 3.63 -9.66 -15.24
CA TRP A 152 3.23 -10.20 -13.92
C TRP A 152 4.42 -10.73 -13.14
N GLU A 153 5.45 -11.22 -13.80
CA GLU A 153 6.68 -11.68 -13.14
C GLU A 153 7.39 -10.58 -12.38
N ASP A 154 7.12 -9.34 -12.67
CA ASP A 154 7.68 -8.20 -11.93
C ASP A 154 7.10 -8.09 -10.51
N TYR A 155 6.00 -8.80 -10.23
CA TYR A 155 5.24 -8.73 -8.99
C TYR A 155 5.12 -10.07 -8.25
N GLU A 156 5.92 -11.07 -8.62
CA GLU A 156 5.96 -12.38 -7.96
C GLU A 156 6.77 -12.39 -6.66
#